data_8e164391b3f610160210c4015a8a3346
#
_entry.id   8e164391b3f610160210c4015a8a3346
#
_cell.length_a   1.000
_cell.length_b   1.000
_cell.length_c   1.000
_cell.angle_alpha   90.00
_cell.angle_beta   90.00
_cell.angle_gamma   90.00
#
_symmetry.space_group_name_H-M   'P 1'
#
loop_
_entity.id
_entity.type
_entity.pdbx_description
1 polymer ?
#
loop_
_entity_poly.entity_id
_entity_poly.type
_entity_poly.pdbx_seq_one_letter_code
_entity_poly.pdbx_strand_id
1 'polypeptide(L)'
;MSWKHGSKVITDINDFPEGTYGFVYMITNLDTYEFYIGRKQLMAKVTKLPLKGQKKKRVEFKQSKWLDYQSSNKDVQEWSNVEKVILTLAFSKIGLTYFETKALFCLGALEDDKSLNGNINGKYFKDKIQDEKKLFLELTKPSISVPVLED
;
A
#
# COMPACT_ATOMS: atom_id res chain seq x y z
N MET A 1 -17.08 4.18 1.55
CA MET A 1 -16.12 5.08 2.24
C MET A 1 -15.07 5.57 1.26
N SER A 2 -14.84 6.85 1.23
CA SER A 2 -13.89 7.46 0.29
C SER A 2 -12.45 7.37 0.79
N TRP A 3 -11.51 7.36 -0.16
CA TRP A 3 -10.10 7.48 0.15
C TRP A 3 -9.75 8.86 0.70
N LYS A 4 -8.88 8.91 1.70
CA LYS A 4 -8.33 10.14 2.25
C LYS A 4 -6.82 10.17 2.07
N HIS A 5 -6.31 11.30 1.61
CA HIS A 5 -4.88 11.59 1.54
C HIS A 5 -4.58 12.83 2.38
N GLY A 6 -4.06 12.62 3.59
CA GLY A 6 -4.02 13.67 4.59
C GLY A 6 -5.42 14.11 4.98
N SER A 7 -5.71 15.40 4.88
CA SER A 7 -7.04 15.98 5.12
C SER A 7 -7.95 15.98 3.90
N LYS A 8 -7.39 15.64 2.70
CA LYS A 8 -8.12 15.70 1.44
C LYS A 8 -8.86 14.40 1.17
N VAL A 9 -10.16 14.50 0.84
CA VAL A 9 -10.95 13.39 0.34
C VAL A 9 -10.74 13.26 -1.17
N ILE A 10 -10.39 12.07 -1.62
CA ILE A 10 -10.13 11.77 -3.03
C ILE A 10 -11.40 11.17 -3.63
N THR A 11 -11.93 11.83 -4.64
CA THR A 11 -13.17 11.41 -5.30
C THR A 11 -13.02 11.17 -6.80
N ASP A 12 -11.94 11.67 -7.39
CA ASP A 12 -11.70 11.62 -8.83
C ASP A 12 -10.22 11.41 -9.12
N ILE A 13 -9.91 10.80 -10.26
CA ILE A 13 -8.51 10.53 -10.64
C ILE A 13 -7.70 11.82 -10.79
N ASN A 14 -8.34 12.92 -11.13
CA ASN A 14 -7.69 14.22 -11.27
C ASN A 14 -7.30 14.83 -9.91
N ASP A 15 -7.76 14.27 -8.81
CA ASP A 15 -7.32 14.66 -7.47
C ASP A 15 -5.88 14.20 -7.17
N PHE A 16 -5.35 13.28 -7.97
CA PHE A 16 -3.95 12.88 -7.89
C PHE A 16 -3.08 13.77 -8.77
N PRO A 17 -1.82 14.03 -8.35
CA PRO A 17 -0.86 14.68 -9.23
C PRO A 17 -0.70 13.94 -10.55
N GLU A 18 -0.44 14.70 -11.62
CA GLU A 18 -0.16 14.10 -12.93
C GLU A 18 1.01 13.12 -12.84
N GLY A 19 0.89 11.99 -13.52
CA GLY A 19 1.91 10.95 -13.53
C GLY A 19 1.85 9.98 -12.36
N THR A 20 0.87 10.11 -11.46
CA THR A 20 0.70 9.15 -10.36
C THR A 20 0.40 7.77 -10.91
N TYR A 21 1.25 6.81 -10.58
CA TYR A 21 1.10 5.41 -11.00
C TYR A 21 0.14 4.63 -10.11
N GLY A 22 0.21 4.87 -8.81
CA GLY A 22 -0.59 4.20 -7.82
C GLY A 22 -0.36 4.76 -6.42
N PHE A 23 -0.94 4.10 -5.44
CA PHE A 23 -0.81 4.51 -4.06
C PHE A 23 -0.71 3.32 -3.11
N VAL A 24 -0.03 3.54 -2.00
CA VAL A 24 0.01 2.61 -0.86
C VAL A 24 -1.04 3.06 0.14
N TYR A 25 -1.81 2.12 0.63
CA TYR A 25 -2.95 2.42 1.50
C TYR A 25 -2.95 1.62 2.79
N MET A 26 -3.70 2.13 3.75
CA MET A 26 -4.10 1.40 4.95
C MET A 26 -5.61 1.50 5.09
N ILE A 27 -6.25 0.36 5.23
CA ILE A 27 -7.68 0.25 5.54
C ILE A 27 -7.80 -0.24 6.97
N THR A 28 -8.51 0.52 7.78
CA THR A 28 -8.72 0.21 9.20
C THR A 28 -10.19 -0.09 9.45
N ASN A 29 -10.47 -1.20 10.13
CA ASN A 29 -11.78 -1.50 10.65
C ASN A 29 -12.00 -0.67 11.91
N LEU A 30 -12.93 0.27 11.87
CA LEU A 30 -13.19 1.19 12.99
C LEU A 30 -13.89 0.53 14.18
N ASP A 31 -14.45 -0.65 14.00
CA ASP A 31 -15.07 -1.40 15.10
C ASP A 31 -14.06 -2.24 15.90
N THR A 32 -13.05 -2.79 15.24
CA THR A 32 -12.07 -3.70 15.84
C THR A 32 -10.66 -3.13 15.91
N TYR A 33 -10.37 -2.06 15.18
CA TYR A 33 -9.03 -1.49 14.95
C TYR A 33 -8.06 -2.41 14.23
N GLU A 34 -8.55 -3.49 13.63
CA GLU A 34 -7.77 -4.28 12.70
C GLU A 34 -7.47 -3.47 11.45
N PHE A 35 -6.33 -3.72 10.83
CA PHE A 35 -5.92 -2.98 9.64
C PHE A 35 -5.22 -3.85 8.62
N TYR A 36 -5.18 -3.33 7.40
CA TYR A 36 -4.50 -3.97 6.28
C TYR A 36 -3.80 -2.92 5.44
N ILE A 37 -2.55 -3.18 5.09
CA ILE A 37 -1.73 -2.34 4.23
C ILE A 37 -1.58 -3.01 2.89
N GLY A 38 -1.78 -2.25 1.82
CA GLY A 38 -1.64 -2.75 0.47
C GLY A 38 -1.31 -1.65 -0.52
N ARG A 39 -1.34 -2.01 -1.78
CA ARG A 39 -1.10 -1.08 -2.89
C ARG A 39 -2.19 -1.19 -3.93
N LYS A 40 -2.41 -0.10 -4.65
CA LYS A 40 -3.35 -0.07 -5.78
C LYS A 40 -2.80 0.75 -6.93
N GLN A 41 -2.78 0.16 -8.11
CA GLN A 41 -2.50 0.86 -9.36
C GLN A 41 -3.71 1.67 -9.78
N LEU A 42 -3.47 2.88 -10.29
CA LEU A 42 -4.55 3.72 -10.83
C LEU A 42 -4.94 3.28 -12.24
N MET A 43 -3.96 2.87 -13.06
CA MET A 43 -4.20 2.45 -14.44
C MET A 43 -3.84 0.99 -14.60
N ALA A 44 -4.74 0.21 -15.16
CA ALA A 44 -4.53 -1.21 -15.43
C ALA A 44 -4.16 -1.42 -16.90
N LYS A 45 -3.18 -2.28 -17.15
CA LYS A 45 -2.81 -2.71 -18.49
C LYS A 45 -3.80 -3.76 -18.97
N VAL A 46 -4.41 -3.51 -20.13
CA VAL A 46 -5.36 -4.42 -20.76
C VAL A 46 -4.79 -4.87 -22.10
N THR A 47 -4.69 -6.18 -22.30
CA THR A 47 -4.29 -6.76 -23.58
C THR A 47 -5.53 -7.07 -24.40
N LYS A 48 -5.63 -6.50 -25.61
CA LYS A 48 -6.73 -6.73 -26.54
C LYS A 48 -6.28 -7.58 -27.71
N LEU A 49 -7.24 -8.25 -28.36
CA LEU A 49 -6.99 -9.01 -29.57
C LEU A 49 -6.43 -8.11 -30.67
N PRO A 50 -5.59 -8.66 -31.58
CA PRO A 50 -5.07 -7.90 -32.70
C PRO A 50 -6.18 -7.33 -33.57
N LEU A 51 -5.94 -6.17 -34.19
CA LEU A 51 -6.83 -5.64 -35.19
C LEU A 51 -6.81 -6.56 -36.41
N LYS A 52 -7.89 -6.57 -37.20
CA LYS A 52 -8.01 -7.34 -38.43
C LYS A 52 -6.78 -7.10 -39.33
N GLY A 53 -6.10 -8.19 -39.71
CA GLY A 53 -4.89 -8.13 -40.53
C GLY A 53 -3.59 -7.93 -39.74
N GLN A 54 -3.63 -7.79 -38.41
CA GLN A 54 -2.43 -7.67 -37.59
C GLN A 54 -2.21 -8.90 -36.73
N LYS A 55 -0.93 -9.22 -36.44
CA LYS A 55 -0.55 -10.38 -35.64
C LYS A 55 -0.27 -10.08 -34.18
N LYS A 56 0.10 -8.82 -33.85
CA LYS A 56 0.44 -8.41 -32.48
C LYS A 56 -0.80 -8.05 -31.69
N LYS A 57 -0.88 -8.53 -30.45
CA LYS A 57 -1.88 -8.10 -29.48
C LYS A 57 -1.66 -6.62 -29.16
N ARG A 58 -2.76 -5.90 -29.01
CA ARG A 58 -2.73 -4.50 -28.60
C ARG A 58 -2.70 -4.39 -27.09
N VAL A 59 -2.00 -3.37 -26.61
CA VAL A 59 -1.95 -3.04 -25.19
C VAL A 59 -2.60 -1.68 -25.00
N GLU A 60 -3.57 -1.63 -24.11
CA GLU A 60 -4.22 -0.39 -23.70
C GLU A 60 -4.14 -0.24 -22.20
N PHE A 61 -4.18 1.02 -21.70
CA PHE A 61 -4.24 1.32 -20.29
C PHE A 61 -5.65 1.86 -19.98
N LYS A 62 -6.30 1.26 -18.99
CA LYS A 62 -7.59 1.70 -18.50
C LYS A 62 -7.48 2.05 -17.02
N GLN A 63 -8.29 3.03 -16.59
CA GLN A 63 -8.43 3.32 -15.18
C GLN A 63 -8.90 2.08 -14.43
N SER A 64 -8.19 1.70 -13.36
CA SER A 64 -8.58 0.59 -12.51
C SER A 64 -9.80 0.96 -11.66
N LYS A 65 -10.40 -0.03 -11.00
CA LYS A 65 -11.51 0.20 -10.06
C LYS A 65 -10.99 0.64 -8.68
N TRP A 66 -10.11 1.63 -8.67
CA TRP A 66 -9.44 2.08 -7.44
C TRP A 66 -10.38 2.80 -6.46
N LEU A 67 -11.37 3.52 -6.97
CA LEU A 67 -12.25 4.36 -6.14
C LEU A 67 -13.03 3.54 -5.10
N ASP A 68 -13.63 2.44 -5.53
CA ASP A 68 -14.42 1.55 -4.67
C ASP A 68 -13.61 0.38 -4.12
N TYR A 69 -12.33 0.33 -4.43
CA TYR A 69 -11.46 -0.76 -4.04
C TYR A 69 -11.31 -0.85 -2.53
N GLN A 70 -11.48 -2.04 -2.00
CA GLN A 70 -11.33 -2.31 -0.57
C GLN A 70 -10.45 -3.56 -0.35
N SER A 71 -9.21 -3.48 -0.87
CA SER A 71 -8.22 -4.54 -0.72
C SER A 71 -8.47 -5.77 -1.59
N SER A 72 -7.45 -6.59 -1.73
CA SER A 72 -7.53 -7.95 -2.30
C SER A 72 -7.81 -9.01 -1.24
N ASN A 73 -7.76 -8.66 0.03
CA ASN A 73 -8.03 -9.57 1.14
C ASN A 73 -9.54 -9.69 1.36
N LYS A 74 -10.05 -10.92 1.34
CA LYS A 74 -11.50 -11.18 1.46
C LYS A 74 -12.09 -10.69 2.77
N ASP A 75 -11.38 -10.86 3.87
CA ASP A 75 -11.86 -10.42 5.19
C ASP A 75 -11.99 -8.89 5.24
N VAL A 76 -11.03 -8.19 4.68
CA VAL A 76 -11.05 -6.71 4.58
C VAL A 76 -12.21 -6.24 3.71
N GLN A 77 -12.50 -6.94 2.63
CA GLN A 77 -13.61 -6.59 1.74
C GLN A 77 -14.98 -6.67 2.42
N GLU A 78 -15.11 -7.49 3.45
CA GLU A 78 -16.35 -7.67 4.20
C GLU A 78 -16.55 -6.64 5.32
N TRP A 79 -15.53 -5.86 5.65
CA TRP A 79 -15.66 -4.81 6.64
C TRP A 79 -16.61 -3.70 6.18
N SER A 80 -17.55 -3.32 7.04
CA SER A 80 -18.54 -2.27 6.73
C SER A 80 -18.16 -0.89 7.24
N ASN A 81 -17.53 -0.80 8.40
CA ASN A 81 -17.16 0.46 9.02
C ASN A 81 -15.64 0.65 8.94
N VAL A 82 -15.18 1.27 7.85
CA VAL A 82 -13.76 1.37 7.54
C VAL A 82 -13.31 2.81 7.34
N GLU A 83 -12.05 3.05 7.62
CA GLU A 83 -11.32 4.23 7.19
C GLU A 83 -10.29 3.81 6.13
N LYS A 84 -10.32 4.47 4.98
CA LYS A 84 -9.41 4.19 3.86
C LYS A 84 -8.45 5.36 3.71
N VAL A 85 -7.19 5.13 4.03
CA VAL A 85 -6.16 6.17 4.04
C VAL A 85 -5.08 5.86 3.02
N ILE A 86 -4.73 6.87 2.22
CA ILE A 86 -3.58 6.80 1.32
C ILE A 86 -2.35 7.22 2.13
N LEU A 87 -1.40 6.29 2.26
CA LEU A 87 -0.16 6.52 3.01
C LEU A 87 0.87 7.28 2.17
N THR A 88 0.99 6.92 0.90
CA THR A 88 1.91 7.58 -0.03
C THR A 88 1.50 7.32 -1.46
N LEU A 89 1.93 8.20 -2.35
CA LEU A 89 1.77 8.06 -3.80
C LEU A 89 3.04 7.49 -4.39
N ALA A 90 2.92 6.79 -5.50
CA ALA A 90 4.04 6.30 -6.28
C ALA A 90 3.89 6.69 -7.74
N PHE A 91 5.01 6.97 -8.41
CA PHE A 91 5.03 7.42 -9.80
C PHE A 91 5.61 6.38 -10.75
N SER A 92 5.87 5.17 -10.24
CA SER A 92 6.37 4.03 -11.02
C SER A 92 5.96 2.72 -10.36
N LYS A 93 6.02 1.64 -11.13
CA LYS A 93 5.74 0.29 -10.62
C LYS A 93 6.71 -0.09 -9.50
N ILE A 94 8.00 0.14 -9.71
CA ILE A 94 9.01 -0.20 -8.70
C ILE A 94 8.87 0.67 -7.46
N GLY A 95 8.55 1.94 -7.63
CA GLY A 95 8.27 2.85 -6.51
C GLY A 95 7.07 2.38 -5.69
N LEU A 96 6.01 1.95 -6.35
CA LEU A 96 4.81 1.43 -5.67
C LEU A 96 5.14 0.20 -4.81
N THR A 97 5.91 -0.74 -5.36
CA THR A 97 6.36 -1.93 -4.63
C THR A 97 7.28 -1.56 -3.46
N TYR A 98 8.20 -0.64 -3.70
CA TYR A 98 9.14 -0.17 -2.67
C TYR A 98 8.40 0.48 -1.50
N PHE A 99 7.49 1.41 -1.77
CA PHE A 99 6.78 2.12 -0.72
C PHE A 99 5.80 1.23 0.03
N GLU A 100 5.17 0.26 -0.63
CA GLU A 100 4.37 -0.75 0.08
C GLU A 100 5.24 -1.56 1.05
N THR A 101 6.37 -2.06 0.58
CA THR A 101 7.31 -2.83 1.41
C THR A 101 7.80 -1.99 2.59
N LYS A 102 8.15 -0.73 2.34
CA LYS A 102 8.55 0.21 3.39
C LYS A 102 7.46 0.42 4.43
N ALA A 103 6.21 0.61 3.99
CA ALA A 103 5.08 0.79 4.90
C ALA A 103 4.85 -0.45 5.77
N LEU A 104 4.93 -1.64 5.19
CA LEU A 104 4.78 -2.90 5.90
C LEU A 104 5.81 -3.06 7.02
N PHE A 105 7.07 -2.70 6.76
CA PHE A 105 8.10 -2.74 7.79
C PHE A 105 7.96 -1.60 8.80
N CYS A 106 7.78 -0.37 8.34
CA CYS A 106 7.72 0.80 9.23
C CYS A 106 6.54 0.75 10.19
N LEU A 107 5.42 0.20 9.77
CA LEU A 107 4.21 0.08 10.59
C LEU A 107 4.10 -1.25 11.31
N GLY A 108 5.13 -2.08 11.23
CA GLY A 108 5.20 -3.35 11.95
C GLY A 108 4.08 -4.32 11.58
N ALA A 109 3.74 -4.44 10.30
CA ALA A 109 2.58 -5.21 9.85
C ALA A 109 2.63 -6.69 10.22
N LEU A 110 3.81 -7.29 10.35
CA LEU A 110 3.95 -8.68 10.78
C LEU A 110 4.09 -8.84 12.29
N GLU A 111 4.32 -7.75 13.00
CA GLU A 111 4.54 -7.74 14.46
C GLU A 111 3.26 -7.38 15.22
N ASP A 112 2.32 -6.70 14.59
CA ASP A 112 1.08 -6.21 15.20
C ASP A 112 -0.04 -7.25 15.06
N ASP A 113 -0.64 -7.65 16.17
CA ASP A 113 -1.74 -8.62 16.19
C ASP A 113 -2.99 -8.11 15.46
N LYS A 114 -3.15 -6.80 15.33
CA LYS A 114 -4.28 -6.18 14.64
C LYS A 114 -4.13 -6.13 13.13
N SER A 115 -2.94 -6.39 12.61
CA SER A 115 -2.70 -6.43 11.17
C SER A 115 -3.18 -7.72 10.54
N LEU A 116 -3.88 -7.62 9.41
CA LEU A 116 -4.28 -8.77 8.60
C LEU A 116 -3.27 -9.10 7.51
N ASN A 117 -2.14 -8.40 7.44
CA ASN A 117 -1.08 -8.74 6.52
C ASN A 117 -0.41 -10.05 6.92
N GLY A 118 -0.38 -11.03 6.02
CA GLY A 118 0.17 -12.35 6.29
C GLY A 118 1.64 -12.51 5.98
N ASN A 119 2.19 -11.68 5.10
CA ASN A 119 3.59 -11.75 4.69
C ASN A 119 4.07 -10.43 4.09
N ILE A 120 5.40 -10.32 3.96
CA ILE A 120 6.05 -9.25 3.20
C ILE A 120 6.84 -9.92 2.07
N ASN A 121 6.47 -9.59 0.83
CA ASN A 121 7.12 -10.07 -0.40
C ASN A 121 7.21 -11.61 -0.53
N GLY A 122 6.33 -12.37 0.13
CA GLY A 122 6.39 -13.83 0.11
C GLY A 122 7.65 -14.42 0.77
N LYS A 123 8.40 -13.60 1.51
CA LYS A 123 9.65 -14.00 2.15
C LYS A 123 9.53 -14.02 3.68
N TYR A 124 8.88 -13.00 4.24
CA TYR A 124 8.67 -12.89 5.68
C TYR A 124 7.20 -13.19 5.98
N PHE A 125 6.93 -14.22 6.79
CA PHE A 125 5.57 -14.65 7.11
C PHE A 125 5.24 -14.33 8.56
N LYS A 126 4.03 -13.81 8.76
CA LYS A 126 3.56 -13.32 10.07
C LYS A 126 3.66 -14.37 11.17
N ASP A 127 3.26 -15.60 10.89
CA ASP A 127 3.32 -16.70 11.87
C ASP A 127 4.75 -16.93 12.38
N LYS A 128 5.73 -16.94 11.48
CA LYS A 128 7.13 -17.13 11.83
C LYS A 128 7.71 -15.96 12.62
N ILE A 129 7.37 -14.74 12.23
CA ILE A 129 7.79 -13.53 12.94
C ILE A 129 7.15 -13.47 14.33
N GLN A 130 5.87 -13.82 14.45
CA GLN A 130 5.16 -13.84 15.74
C GLN A 130 5.74 -14.88 16.70
N ASP A 131 6.31 -15.97 16.22
CA ASP A 131 7.03 -16.95 17.06
C ASP A 131 8.24 -16.32 17.78
N GLU A 132 8.81 -15.24 17.21
CA GLU A 132 9.94 -14.51 17.78
C GLU A 132 9.53 -13.27 18.58
N LYS A 133 8.24 -13.09 18.86
CA LYS A 133 7.66 -11.88 19.47
C LYS A 133 8.38 -11.42 20.74
N LYS A 134 8.90 -12.34 21.53
CA LYS A 134 9.65 -12.04 22.77
C LYS A 134 10.98 -11.33 22.49
N LEU A 135 11.46 -11.40 21.27
CA LEU A 135 12.74 -10.85 20.84
C LEU A 135 12.58 -9.58 20.01
N PHE A 136 11.33 -9.08 19.83
CA PHE A 136 11.11 -7.83 19.11
C PHE A 136 11.83 -6.69 19.81
N LEU A 137 12.76 -6.09 19.11
CA LEU A 137 13.53 -4.96 19.56
C LEU A 137 13.21 -3.75 18.70
N GLU A 138 13.06 -2.60 19.33
CA GLU A 138 13.00 -1.35 18.58
C GLU A 138 14.37 -1.06 17.96
N LEU A 139 14.35 -0.70 16.68
CA LEU A 139 15.57 -0.30 16.00
C LEU A 139 15.96 1.10 16.46
N THR A 140 17.08 1.18 17.14
CA THR A 140 17.60 2.44 17.62
C THR A 140 18.58 3.02 16.61
N LYS A 141 18.36 4.26 16.19
CA LYS A 141 19.34 4.96 15.38
C LYS A 141 20.56 5.26 16.23
N PRO A 142 21.78 4.95 15.71
CA PRO A 142 23.00 5.34 16.42
C PRO A 142 23.05 6.84 16.63
N SER A 143 23.47 7.28 17.80
CA SER A 143 23.75 8.70 18.05
C SER A 143 25.01 9.09 17.30
N ILE A 144 24.90 10.08 16.41
CA ILE A 144 26.04 10.68 15.75
C ILE A 144 26.32 12.01 16.44
N SER A 145 27.48 12.12 17.07
CA SER A 145 27.92 13.40 17.62
C SER A 145 28.28 14.31 16.45
N VAL A 146 27.53 15.39 16.29
CA VAL A 146 27.87 16.45 15.36
C VAL A 146 28.77 17.43 16.12
N PRO A 147 30.02 17.72 15.63
CA PRO A 147 30.85 18.71 16.27
C PRO A 147 30.12 20.05 16.29
N VAL A 148 30.04 20.65 17.46
CA VAL A 148 29.59 22.05 17.56
C VAL A 148 30.68 22.94 17.00
N LEU A 149 30.35 23.62 15.91
CA LEU A 149 31.25 24.66 15.41
C LEU A 149 31.12 25.89 16.33
N GLU A 150 32.12 26.13 17.13
CA GLU A 150 32.18 27.38 17.90
C GLU A 150 32.56 28.51 16.94
N ASP A 151 31.80 29.57 16.94
CA ASP A 151 32.08 30.80 16.17
C ASP A 151 33.26 31.57 16.78
#